data_85475d0f65155ec50bb4127933377cfc
#
_entry.id   85475d0f65155ec50bb4127933377cfc
#
_cell.length_a   1.000
_cell.length_b   1.000
_cell.length_c   1.000
_cell.angle_alpha   90.00
_cell.angle_beta   90.00
_cell.angle_gamma   90.00
#
_symmetry.space_group_name_H-M   'P 1'
#
loop_
_entity.id
_entity.type
_entity.pdbx_description
1 polymer ?
#
loop_
_entity_poly.entity_id
_entity_poly.type
_entity_poly.pdbx_seq_one_letter_code
_entity_poly.pdbx_strand_id
1 'polypeptide(L)'
;MQVAYELHGAGSADEQAAQLCGITSRCLGKPMTIAERERAHVRLTEMPLMMVEAGAASRCIAGADICGDTFSLGQLQDGRFVAALSDGMGHGNQAALESRQAVELLRMCLDAGYDRAQTLTAVNGMMLLAGQGERFTTVDLFLLDLWTGKASLDKLGAAGSYLMQSEGLSLLGGDALPLGILENVESGEKLMQLHQGDTLILLSDGVEDAYENRQSMEETIRDALTLETAQDAANAILTGAPSGDSAPADDQTVLVLRLIRARADAKIEEMYQ
;
A
#
# COMPACT_ATOMS: atom_id res chain seq x y z
N MET A 1 21.21 -5.97 -0.81
CA MET A 1 22.66 -5.84 -1.14
C MET A 1 22.79 -5.09 -2.46
N GLN A 2 23.75 -4.15 -2.57
CA GLN A 2 23.99 -3.39 -3.80
C GLN A 2 25.45 -3.56 -4.24
N VAL A 3 25.68 -3.61 -5.56
CA VAL A 3 27.02 -3.70 -6.17
C VAL A 3 27.08 -2.72 -7.34
N ALA A 4 28.11 -1.88 -7.40
CA ALA A 4 28.31 -0.91 -8.46
C ALA A 4 29.47 -1.34 -9.35
N TYR A 5 29.34 -1.15 -10.67
CA TYR A 5 30.34 -1.43 -11.67
C TYR A 5 30.52 -0.23 -12.59
N GLU A 6 31.75 -0.06 -13.07
CA GLU A 6 32.07 0.84 -14.18
C GLU A 6 32.29 0.01 -15.45
N LEU A 7 31.56 0.33 -16.51
CA LEU A 7 31.63 -0.40 -17.79
C LEU A 7 32.79 0.15 -18.62
N HIS A 8 33.70 -0.71 -19.02
CA HIS A 8 34.80 -0.39 -19.92
C HIS A 8 34.80 -1.37 -21.10
N GLY A 9 34.91 -0.88 -22.33
CA GLY A 9 35.07 -1.71 -23.51
C GLY A 9 34.19 -1.37 -24.68
N ALA A 10 34.38 -2.08 -25.80
CA ALA A 10 33.57 -1.97 -27.01
C ALA A 10 32.36 -2.91 -26.91
N GLY A 11 31.17 -2.42 -27.01
CA GLY A 11 29.89 -3.14 -26.99
C GLY A 11 28.73 -2.33 -26.50
N SER A 12 27.53 -2.84 -26.67
CA SER A 12 26.34 -2.18 -26.12
C SER A 12 26.41 -2.19 -24.59
N ALA A 13 26.24 -1.02 -23.97
CA ALA A 13 26.23 -0.90 -22.51
C ALA A 13 25.08 -1.74 -21.89
N ASP A 14 23.99 -1.96 -22.62
CA ASP A 14 22.88 -2.81 -22.19
C ASP A 14 23.28 -4.29 -22.11
N GLU A 15 24.00 -4.78 -23.12
CA GLU A 15 24.48 -6.16 -23.12
C GLU A 15 25.50 -6.42 -22.03
N GLN A 16 26.42 -5.46 -21.80
CA GLN A 16 27.42 -5.54 -20.73
C GLN A 16 26.75 -5.53 -19.33
N ALA A 17 25.77 -4.64 -19.12
CA ALA A 17 25.01 -4.58 -17.87
C ALA A 17 24.26 -5.89 -17.61
N ALA A 18 23.58 -6.45 -18.61
CA ALA A 18 22.87 -7.73 -18.50
C ALA A 18 23.83 -8.90 -18.20
N GLN A 19 25.00 -8.95 -18.86
CA GLN A 19 26.02 -9.95 -18.60
C GLN A 19 26.56 -9.85 -17.16
N LEU A 20 26.88 -8.63 -16.70
CA LEU A 20 27.34 -8.39 -15.33
C LEU A 20 26.28 -8.79 -14.30
N CYS A 21 25.02 -8.47 -14.55
CA CYS A 21 23.91 -8.88 -13.70
C CYS A 21 23.85 -10.41 -13.57
N GLY A 22 23.93 -11.14 -14.68
CA GLY A 22 23.94 -12.60 -14.69
C GLY A 22 25.17 -13.21 -13.99
N ILE A 23 26.36 -12.64 -14.18
CA ILE A 23 27.58 -13.09 -13.51
C ILE A 23 27.49 -12.85 -12.01
N THR A 24 27.10 -11.63 -11.60
CA THR A 24 26.96 -11.24 -10.19
C THR A 24 25.95 -12.12 -9.47
N SER A 25 24.80 -12.40 -10.11
CA SER A 25 23.78 -13.31 -9.55
C SER A 25 24.35 -14.71 -9.27
N ARG A 26 25.12 -15.26 -10.21
CA ARG A 26 25.76 -16.58 -10.03
C ARG A 26 26.84 -16.56 -8.94
N CYS A 27 27.67 -15.53 -8.92
CA CYS A 27 28.74 -15.42 -7.92
C CYS A 27 28.22 -15.25 -6.49
N LEU A 28 27.14 -14.52 -6.32
CA LEU A 28 26.55 -14.24 -5.00
C LEU A 28 25.51 -15.30 -4.59
N GLY A 29 25.08 -16.17 -5.49
CA GLY A 29 24.00 -17.12 -5.23
C GLY A 29 22.64 -16.46 -4.96
N LYS A 30 22.46 -15.19 -5.42
CA LYS A 30 21.25 -14.38 -5.22
C LYS A 30 20.82 -13.73 -6.53
N PRO A 31 19.53 -13.67 -6.82
CA PRO A 31 19.05 -12.98 -8.01
C PRO A 31 19.36 -11.47 -7.88
N MET A 32 20.01 -10.92 -8.90
CA MET A 32 20.32 -9.50 -8.99
C MET A 32 19.54 -8.87 -10.14
N THR A 33 19.25 -7.56 -10.02
CA THR A 33 18.66 -6.73 -11.07
C THR A 33 19.41 -5.43 -11.23
N ILE A 34 19.22 -4.74 -12.35
CA ILE A 34 19.82 -3.43 -12.61
C ILE A 34 18.95 -2.38 -11.91
N ALA A 35 19.46 -1.78 -10.84
CA ALA A 35 18.77 -0.72 -10.10
C ALA A 35 18.93 0.64 -10.79
N GLU A 36 20.12 0.89 -11.34
CA GLU A 36 20.42 2.19 -11.97
C GLU A 36 21.48 2.01 -13.05
N ARG A 37 21.35 2.75 -14.12
CA ARG A 37 22.32 2.81 -15.18
C ARG A 37 22.50 4.24 -15.68
N GLU A 38 23.68 4.76 -15.48
CA GLU A 38 24.12 6.05 -16.02
C GLU A 38 25.39 5.88 -16.86
N ARG A 39 25.29 6.10 -18.16
CA ARG A 39 26.41 6.02 -19.13
C ARG A 39 27.25 4.74 -18.93
N ALA A 40 28.39 4.86 -18.26
CA ALA A 40 29.31 3.77 -17.97
C ALA A 40 29.14 3.17 -16.57
N HIS A 41 28.27 3.69 -15.73
CA HIS A 41 28.02 3.19 -14.38
C HIS A 41 26.76 2.33 -14.34
N VAL A 42 26.89 1.15 -13.73
CA VAL A 42 25.75 0.25 -13.49
C VAL A 42 25.72 -0.11 -12.02
N ARG A 43 24.56 0.11 -11.40
CA ARG A 43 24.29 -0.34 -10.03
C ARG A 43 23.35 -1.54 -10.08
N LEU A 44 23.80 -2.65 -9.53
CA LEU A 44 23.01 -3.86 -9.37
C LEU A 44 22.51 -3.93 -7.92
N THR A 45 21.26 -4.33 -7.75
CA THR A 45 20.66 -4.61 -6.44
C THR A 45 20.13 -6.04 -6.40
N GLU A 46 20.02 -6.60 -5.20
CA GLU A 46 19.34 -7.87 -4.98
C GLU A 46 17.88 -7.75 -5.41
N MET A 47 17.43 -8.63 -6.28
CA MET A 47 16.05 -8.66 -6.73
C MET A 47 15.14 -9.14 -5.61
N PRO A 48 14.03 -8.48 -5.32
CA PRO A 48 13.07 -8.97 -4.34
C PRO A 48 12.45 -10.30 -4.79
N LEU A 49 11.95 -11.09 -3.86
CA LEU A 49 11.25 -12.35 -4.16
C LEU A 49 9.88 -12.11 -4.80
N MET A 50 9.26 -11.01 -4.41
CA MET A 50 7.91 -10.64 -4.85
C MET A 50 7.81 -9.14 -5.13
N MET A 51 6.77 -8.77 -5.85
CA MET A 51 6.36 -7.41 -6.14
C MET A 51 4.88 -7.28 -5.82
N VAL A 52 4.40 -6.06 -5.68
CA VAL A 52 2.98 -5.77 -5.48
C VAL A 52 2.41 -5.19 -6.76
N GLU A 53 1.42 -5.84 -7.33
CA GLU A 53 0.52 -5.25 -8.30
C GLU A 53 -0.60 -4.56 -7.52
N ALA A 54 -0.67 -3.23 -7.63
CA ALA A 54 -1.63 -2.42 -6.89
C ALA A 54 -2.74 -1.90 -7.80
N GLY A 55 -3.97 -1.94 -7.31
CA GLY A 55 -5.13 -1.31 -7.92
C GLY A 55 -5.82 -0.42 -6.89
N ALA A 56 -6.28 0.76 -7.31
CA ALA A 56 -6.99 1.70 -6.47
C ALA A 56 -8.24 2.23 -7.17
N ALA A 57 -9.34 2.30 -6.44
CA ALA A 57 -10.59 2.88 -6.92
C ALA A 57 -11.22 3.72 -5.81
N SER A 58 -11.63 4.94 -6.14
CA SER A 58 -12.27 5.85 -5.19
C SER A 58 -13.49 6.51 -5.80
N ARG A 59 -14.46 6.84 -4.94
CA ARG A 59 -15.68 7.57 -5.30
C ARG A 59 -16.05 8.49 -4.14
N CYS A 60 -16.19 9.77 -4.44
CA CYS A 60 -16.53 10.77 -3.43
C CYS A 60 -18.03 10.76 -3.11
N ILE A 61 -18.38 11.22 -1.92
CA ILE A 61 -19.76 11.49 -1.52
C ILE A 61 -20.47 12.42 -2.54
N ALA A 62 -21.75 12.28 -2.64
CA ALA A 62 -22.58 13.06 -3.58
C ALA A 62 -22.39 14.57 -3.44
N GLY A 63 -22.04 15.21 -4.55
CA GLY A 63 -21.91 16.68 -4.62
C GLY A 63 -20.61 17.23 -4.03
N ALA A 64 -19.68 16.37 -3.60
CA ALA A 64 -18.34 16.78 -3.22
C ALA A 64 -17.40 16.74 -4.44
N ASP A 65 -16.61 17.80 -4.60
CA ASP A 65 -15.54 17.86 -5.62
C ASP A 65 -14.23 17.19 -5.13
N ILE A 66 -14.14 16.88 -3.83
CA ILE A 66 -12.94 16.34 -3.19
C ILE A 66 -13.35 15.25 -2.19
N CYS A 67 -12.70 14.10 -2.29
CA CYS A 67 -12.88 12.99 -1.35
C CYS A 67 -12.18 13.26 -0.02
N GLY A 68 -12.79 12.87 1.10
CA GLY A 68 -12.17 12.84 2.43
C GLY A 68 -11.13 11.75 2.57
N ASP A 69 -11.27 10.66 1.81
CA ASP A 69 -10.29 9.59 1.75
C ASP A 69 -9.01 9.99 1.03
N THR A 70 -7.88 9.58 1.57
CA THR A 70 -6.56 9.72 0.92
C THR A 70 -5.77 8.44 1.08
N PHE A 71 -5.04 8.05 0.03
CA PHE A 71 -4.15 6.90 0.09
C PHE A 71 -2.78 7.20 -0.52
N SER A 72 -1.79 6.37 -0.16
CA SER A 72 -0.46 6.34 -0.76
C SER A 72 -0.01 4.90 -0.94
N LEU A 73 0.54 4.62 -2.11
CA LEU A 73 1.09 3.31 -2.48
C LEU A 73 2.51 3.49 -3.01
N GLY A 74 3.37 2.53 -2.76
CA GLY A 74 4.67 2.50 -3.41
C GLY A 74 5.79 1.90 -2.57
N GLN A 75 6.99 1.90 -3.14
CA GLN A 75 8.18 1.41 -2.50
C GLN A 75 8.85 2.52 -1.68
N LEU A 76 9.34 2.18 -0.49
CA LEU A 76 10.17 3.05 0.35
C LEU A 76 11.64 3.01 -0.11
N GLN A 77 12.44 3.98 0.32
CA GLN A 77 13.87 4.03 0.01
C GLN A 77 14.65 2.81 0.52
N ASP A 78 14.19 2.15 1.57
CA ASP A 78 14.77 0.92 2.10
C ASP A 78 14.34 -0.34 1.34
N GLY A 79 13.46 -0.19 0.34
CA GLY A 79 12.98 -1.26 -0.53
C GLY A 79 11.72 -1.97 -0.05
N ARG A 80 11.20 -1.67 1.15
CA ARG A 80 9.89 -2.17 1.58
C ARG A 80 8.77 -1.53 0.73
N PHE A 81 7.66 -2.23 0.60
CA PHE A 81 6.44 -1.67 0.05
C PHE A 81 5.58 -1.10 1.17
N VAL A 82 4.96 0.05 0.93
CA VAL A 82 4.00 0.68 1.83
C VAL A 82 2.68 0.91 1.12
N ALA A 83 1.59 0.65 1.83
CA ALA A 83 0.26 1.15 1.50
C ALA A 83 -0.30 1.84 2.75
N ALA A 84 -0.79 3.05 2.57
CA ALA A 84 -1.51 3.78 3.60
C ALA A 84 -2.85 4.23 3.04
N LEU A 85 -3.93 4.01 3.79
CA LEU A 85 -5.28 4.52 3.53
C LEU A 85 -5.72 5.27 4.78
N SER A 86 -6.26 6.45 4.60
CA SER A 86 -6.76 7.30 5.68
C SER A 86 -8.06 7.95 5.25
N ASP A 87 -9.04 7.91 6.13
CA ASP A 87 -10.28 8.66 6.02
C ASP A 87 -10.28 9.77 7.07
N GLY A 88 -10.50 11.00 6.63
CA GLY A 88 -10.57 12.19 7.47
C GLY A 88 -11.94 12.33 8.11
N MET A 89 -12.01 12.98 9.28
CA MET A 89 -13.25 13.18 10.00
C MET A 89 -14.26 14.01 9.21
N GLY A 90 -15.43 13.41 8.91
CA GLY A 90 -16.50 14.04 8.14
C GLY A 90 -16.27 13.98 6.63
N HIS A 91 -16.58 15.04 5.90
CA HIS A 91 -16.48 15.06 4.43
C HIS A 91 -16.04 16.43 3.90
N GLY A 92 -15.60 16.44 2.64
CA GLY A 92 -15.17 17.65 1.93
C GLY A 92 -13.73 18.09 2.27
N ASN A 93 -13.46 19.38 2.07
CA ASN A 93 -12.10 19.92 2.10
C ASN A 93 -11.35 19.69 3.42
N GLN A 94 -12.05 19.69 4.55
CA GLN A 94 -11.42 19.54 5.85
C GLN A 94 -10.99 18.09 6.08
N ALA A 95 -11.88 17.12 5.82
CA ALA A 95 -11.57 15.70 5.89
C ALA A 95 -10.42 15.33 4.93
N ALA A 96 -10.48 15.80 3.69
CA ALA A 96 -9.41 15.62 2.70
C ALA A 96 -8.05 16.21 3.14
N LEU A 97 -8.05 17.32 3.85
CA LEU A 97 -6.81 17.91 4.39
C LEU A 97 -6.22 17.04 5.50
N GLU A 98 -7.05 16.55 6.42
CA GLU A 98 -6.63 15.73 7.56
C GLU A 98 -6.09 14.38 7.11
N SER A 99 -6.82 13.66 6.26
CA SER A 99 -6.39 12.37 5.70
C SER A 99 -5.11 12.50 4.89
N ARG A 100 -5.01 13.55 4.04
CA ARG A 100 -3.81 13.83 3.26
C ARG A 100 -2.60 14.12 4.13
N GLN A 101 -2.76 14.97 5.16
CA GLN A 101 -1.66 15.26 6.08
C GLN A 101 -1.17 14.01 6.80
N ALA A 102 -2.08 13.14 7.25
CA ALA A 102 -1.73 11.89 7.89
C ALA A 102 -0.91 10.98 6.94
N VAL A 103 -1.41 10.75 5.73
CA VAL A 103 -0.75 9.89 4.73
C VAL A 103 0.61 10.44 4.30
N GLU A 104 0.72 11.75 4.04
CA GLU A 104 1.98 12.40 3.66
C GLU A 104 3.01 12.32 4.80
N LEU A 105 2.61 12.59 6.04
CA LEU A 105 3.50 12.50 7.20
C LEU A 105 3.96 11.07 7.47
N LEU A 106 3.06 10.08 7.37
CA LEU A 106 3.42 8.65 7.46
C LEU A 106 4.50 8.31 6.44
N ARG A 107 4.29 8.69 5.19
CA ARG A 107 5.24 8.43 4.11
C ARG A 107 6.58 9.11 4.35
N MET A 108 6.57 10.40 4.72
CA MET A 108 7.80 11.16 4.98
C MET A 108 8.62 10.58 6.14
N CYS A 109 8.00 10.18 7.24
CA CYS A 109 8.67 9.56 8.37
C CYS A 109 9.31 8.22 7.98
N LEU A 110 8.57 7.36 7.25
CA LEU A 110 9.08 6.08 6.79
C LEU A 110 10.25 6.24 5.80
N ASP A 111 10.16 7.18 4.85
CA ASP A 111 11.23 7.48 3.90
C ASP A 111 12.46 8.12 4.59
N ALA A 112 12.26 8.83 5.70
CA ALA A 112 13.34 9.34 6.55
C ALA A 112 14.00 8.25 7.42
N GLY A 113 13.51 7.00 7.36
CA GLY A 113 14.07 5.85 8.06
C GLY A 113 13.55 5.64 9.48
N TYR A 114 12.47 6.32 9.86
CA TYR A 114 11.79 6.00 11.12
C TYR A 114 11.19 4.59 11.03
N ASP A 115 11.25 3.86 12.14
CA ASP A 115 10.51 2.61 12.22
C ASP A 115 8.99 2.86 12.30
N ARG A 116 8.22 1.79 12.19
CA ARG A 116 6.75 1.83 12.23
C ARG A 116 6.20 2.51 13.48
N ALA A 117 6.68 2.12 14.67
CA ALA A 117 6.17 2.64 15.93
C ALA A 117 6.53 4.12 16.13
N GLN A 118 7.76 4.50 15.77
CA GLN A 118 8.22 5.90 15.78
C GLN A 118 7.39 6.75 14.81
N THR A 119 7.10 6.22 13.62
CA THR A 119 6.28 6.90 12.62
C THR A 119 4.87 7.17 13.15
N LEU A 120 4.18 6.15 13.66
CA LEU A 120 2.84 6.31 14.20
C LEU A 120 2.80 7.28 15.38
N THR A 121 3.78 7.21 16.28
CA THR A 121 3.89 8.14 17.42
C THR A 121 4.12 9.57 16.97
N ALA A 122 5.03 9.79 16.00
CA ALA A 122 5.32 11.13 15.49
C ALA A 122 4.12 11.75 14.77
N VAL A 123 3.45 10.98 13.89
CA VAL A 123 2.27 11.47 13.15
C VAL A 123 1.12 11.77 14.11
N ASN A 124 0.85 10.88 15.09
CA ASN A 124 -0.16 11.11 16.11
C ASN A 124 0.09 12.40 16.90
N GLY A 125 1.35 12.61 17.33
CA GLY A 125 1.73 13.84 18.05
C GLY A 125 1.53 15.10 17.20
N MET A 126 1.84 15.05 15.91
CA MET A 126 1.61 16.18 14.99
C MET A 126 0.11 16.46 14.82
N MET A 127 -0.71 15.42 14.69
CA MET A 127 -2.17 15.56 14.56
C MET A 127 -2.82 16.14 15.84
N LEU A 128 -2.41 15.68 17.01
CA LEU A 128 -2.86 16.23 18.29
C LEU A 128 -2.54 17.72 18.42
N LEU A 129 -1.33 18.14 18.04
CA LEU A 129 -0.92 19.54 18.08
C LEU A 129 -1.69 20.40 17.07
N ALA A 130 -1.93 19.89 15.87
CA ALA A 130 -2.66 20.61 14.82
C ALA A 130 -4.17 20.71 15.11
N GLY A 131 -4.74 19.67 15.70
CA GLY A 131 -6.18 19.53 15.89
C GLY A 131 -6.71 20.07 17.22
N GLN A 132 -5.87 20.46 18.16
CA GLN A 132 -6.27 20.83 19.52
C GLN A 132 -7.18 19.77 20.21
N GLY A 133 -7.05 18.50 19.80
CA GLY A 133 -7.85 17.38 20.31
C GLY A 133 -9.25 17.23 19.71
N GLU A 134 -9.61 18.04 18.71
CA GLU A 134 -10.93 17.96 18.04
C GLU A 134 -10.86 17.30 16.65
N ARG A 135 -9.66 16.90 16.21
CA ARG A 135 -9.44 16.32 14.87
C ARG A 135 -8.78 14.98 14.98
N PHE A 136 -9.34 14.02 14.30
CA PHE A 136 -8.77 12.68 14.21
C PHE A 136 -8.99 12.12 12.80
N THR A 137 -8.20 11.14 12.44
CA THR A 137 -8.35 10.44 11.16
C THR A 137 -8.10 8.96 11.36
N THR A 138 -8.79 8.14 10.59
CA THR A 138 -8.51 6.70 10.56
C THR A 138 -7.25 6.44 9.76
N VAL A 139 -6.56 5.36 10.06
CA VAL A 139 -5.38 4.94 9.27
C VAL A 139 -5.30 3.43 9.18
N ASP A 140 -5.18 2.94 7.97
CA ASP A 140 -4.56 1.65 7.66
C ASP A 140 -3.13 1.90 7.21
N LEU A 141 -2.15 1.31 7.89
CA LEU A 141 -0.75 1.35 7.50
C LEU A 141 -0.25 -0.08 7.27
N PHE A 142 -0.03 -0.44 6.02
CA PHE A 142 0.54 -1.71 5.61
C PHE A 142 1.99 -1.55 5.18
N LEU A 143 2.88 -2.38 5.75
CA LEU A 143 4.29 -2.45 5.38
C LEU A 143 4.63 -3.89 5.01
N LEU A 144 5.33 -4.08 3.88
CA LEU A 144 5.73 -5.38 3.38
C LEU A 144 7.22 -5.40 3.01
N ASP A 145 7.95 -6.34 3.57
CA ASP A 145 9.30 -6.67 3.12
C ASP A 145 9.21 -7.60 1.89
N LEU A 146 9.56 -7.06 0.72
CA LEU A 146 9.47 -7.75 -0.56
C LEU A 146 10.45 -8.91 -0.72
N TRP A 147 11.48 -9.01 0.14
CA TRP A 147 12.46 -10.12 0.13
C TRP A 147 12.05 -11.29 1.01
N THR A 148 11.35 -11.01 2.10
CA THR A 148 10.99 -12.05 3.07
C THR A 148 9.50 -12.38 3.10
N GLY A 149 8.65 -11.50 2.57
CA GLY A 149 7.20 -11.61 2.68
C GLY A 149 6.66 -11.30 4.07
N LYS A 150 7.50 -10.84 5.00
CA LYS A 150 7.04 -10.39 6.30
C LYS A 150 6.30 -9.07 6.14
N ALA A 151 5.11 -9.01 6.67
CA ALA A 151 4.27 -7.82 6.59
C ALA A 151 3.68 -7.47 7.95
N SER A 152 3.37 -6.18 8.11
CA SER A 152 2.57 -5.68 9.22
C SER A 152 1.43 -4.80 8.71
N LEU A 153 0.29 -4.87 9.38
CA LEU A 153 -0.85 -4.01 9.18
C LEU A 153 -1.25 -3.39 10.52
N ASP A 154 -1.23 -2.07 10.59
CA ASP A 154 -1.81 -1.29 11.67
C ASP A 154 -3.15 -0.74 11.24
N LYS A 155 -4.16 -0.91 12.08
CA LYS A 155 -5.51 -0.39 11.87
C LYS A 155 -5.86 0.53 13.02
N LEU A 156 -5.98 1.82 12.73
CA LEU A 156 -6.23 2.87 13.69
C LEU A 156 -7.58 3.52 13.37
N GLY A 157 -8.64 3.02 14.00
CA GLY A 157 -10.02 3.44 13.75
C GLY A 157 -10.57 3.06 12.37
N ALA A 158 -9.81 2.33 11.58
CA ALA A 158 -10.14 2.03 10.19
C ALA A 158 -11.09 0.83 10.06
N ALA A 159 -11.88 0.81 8.97
CA ALA A 159 -12.79 -0.25 8.57
C ALA A 159 -12.10 -1.61 8.39
N GLY A 160 -12.87 -2.67 8.25
CA GLY A 160 -12.34 -4.03 8.02
C GLY A 160 -11.51 -4.13 6.74
N SER A 161 -10.35 -4.80 6.81
CA SER A 161 -9.56 -5.17 5.64
C SER A 161 -9.68 -6.67 5.38
N TYR A 162 -9.41 -7.11 4.14
CA TYR A 162 -9.51 -8.52 3.79
C TYR A 162 -8.20 -9.05 3.26
N LEU A 163 -7.88 -10.29 3.63
CA LEU A 163 -6.71 -11.00 3.13
C LEU A 163 -7.18 -12.31 2.46
N MET A 164 -6.89 -12.45 1.16
CA MET A 164 -7.08 -13.69 0.42
C MET A 164 -5.76 -14.44 0.38
N GLN A 165 -5.79 -15.64 0.92
CA GLN A 165 -4.68 -16.61 0.88
C GLN A 165 -5.15 -17.95 0.34
N SER A 166 -4.26 -18.95 0.27
CA SER A 166 -4.60 -20.31 -0.16
C SER A 166 -5.73 -20.94 0.65
N GLU A 167 -5.83 -20.61 1.94
CA GLU A 167 -6.86 -21.09 2.87
C GLU A 167 -8.22 -20.38 2.68
N GLY A 168 -8.25 -19.28 1.95
CA GLY A 168 -9.44 -18.48 1.67
C GLY A 168 -9.38 -17.04 2.12
N LEU A 169 -10.52 -16.36 2.07
CA LEU A 169 -10.67 -14.97 2.46
C LEU A 169 -10.85 -14.84 3.98
N SER A 170 -10.04 -14.00 4.60
CA SER A 170 -10.11 -13.69 6.03
C SER A 170 -10.26 -12.19 6.27
N LEU A 171 -11.02 -11.81 7.31
CA LEU A 171 -11.19 -10.43 7.75
C LEU A 171 -10.08 -10.04 8.72
N LEU A 172 -9.46 -8.90 8.48
CA LEU A 172 -8.49 -8.25 9.35
C LEU A 172 -9.13 -7.00 9.98
N GLY A 173 -9.76 -7.14 11.13
CA GLY A 173 -10.28 -6.01 11.93
C GLY A 173 -9.22 -5.41 12.85
N GLY A 174 -9.48 -4.26 13.45
CA GLY A 174 -8.67 -3.62 14.49
C GLY A 174 -9.55 -2.85 15.46
N ASP A 175 -9.15 -2.82 16.73
CA ASP A 175 -9.89 -2.15 17.82
C ASP A 175 -9.16 -0.88 18.31
N ALA A 176 -8.06 -0.47 17.65
CA ALA A 176 -7.32 0.72 18.02
C ALA A 176 -8.06 2.00 17.63
N LEU A 177 -7.89 3.03 18.44
CA LEU A 177 -8.51 4.34 18.19
C LEU A 177 -7.81 5.05 17.00
N PRO A 178 -8.55 5.95 16.31
CA PRO A 178 -7.97 6.80 15.26
C PRO A 178 -6.79 7.65 15.78
N LEU A 179 -5.93 8.10 14.85
CA LEU A 179 -4.86 9.06 15.16
C LEU A 179 -5.45 10.43 15.57
N GLY A 180 -4.82 11.07 16.54
CA GLY A 180 -5.21 12.39 17.03
C GLY A 180 -6.19 12.39 18.21
N ILE A 181 -6.61 11.22 18.74
CA ILE A 181 -7.52 11.12 19.90
C ILE A 181 -6.75 11.04 21.21
N LEU A 182 -5.77 10.18 21.32
CA LEU A 182 -5.00 9.93 22.54
C LEU A 182 -3.52 10.29 22.36
N GLU A 183 -2.84 10.69 23.43
CA GLU A 183 -1.40 10.96 23.41
C GLU A 183 -0.57 9.72 23.03
N ASN A 184 -0.99 8.55 23.52
CA ASN A 184 -0.30 7.29 23.22
C ASN A 184 -1.06 6.52 22.14
N VAL A 185 -0.34 6.11 21.10
CA VAL A 185 -0.87 5.23 20.05
C VAL A 185 -0.74 3.79 20.51
N GLU A 186 -1.86 3.16 20.78
CA GLU A 186 -1.94 1.71 20.91
C GLU A 186 -2.31 1.15 19.54
N SER A 187 -1.32 0.83 18.72
CA SER A 187 -1.59 0.19 17.44
C SER A 187 -1.80 -1.30 17.63
N GLY A 188 -2.93 -1.81 17.14
CA GLY A 188 -3.19 -3.23 17.04
C GLY A 188 -2.41 -3.85 15.88
N GLU A 189 -1.06 -3.87 15.95
CA GLU A 189 -0.22 -4.44 14.90
C GLU A 189 -0.59 -5.89 14.61
N LYS A 190 -0.89 -6.19 13.35
CA LYS A 190 -1.07 -7.54 12.84
C LYS A 190 0.16 -7.93 12.03
N LEU A 191 0.95 -8.84 12.56
CA LEU A 191 2.07 -9.44 11.84
C LEU A 191 1.58 -10.62 11.01
N MET A 192 2.04 -10.69 9.76
CA MET A 192 1.67 -11.76 8.84
C MET A 192 2.83 -12.18 7.95
N GLN A 193 2.79 -13.42 7.49
CA GLN A 193 3.68 -13.92 6.46
C GLN A 193 2.88 -14.03 5.17
N LEU A 194 3.30 -13.29 4.16
CA LEU A 194 2.65 -13.26 2.85
C LEU A 194 3.49 -13.97 1.80
N HIS A 195 2.82 -14.53 0.82
CA HIS A 195 3.41 -15.30 -0.27
C HIS A 195 2.91 -14.81 -1.62
N GLN A 196 3.57 -15.24 -2.68
CA GLN A 196 3.08 -15.00 -4.03
C GLN A 196 1.68 -15.59 -4.21
N GLY A 197 0.77 -14.80 -4.73
CA GLY A 197 -0.64 -15.14 -4.95
C GLY A 197 -1.56 -14.62 -3.86
N ASP A 198 -1.03 -14.24 -2.68
CA ASP A 198 -1.83 -13.60 -1.65
C ASP A 198 -2.27 -12.20 -2.12
N THR A 199 -3.44 -11.78 -1.67
CA THR A 199 -4.00 -10.45 -2.01
C THR A 199 -4.56 -9.80 -0.76
N LEU A 200 -4.09 -8.59 -0.44
CA LEU A 200 -4.63 -7.75 0.62
C LEU A 200 -5.58 -6.71 0.01
N ILE A 201 -6.73 -6.52 0.64
CA ILE A 201 -7.72 -5.52 0.25
C ILE A 201 -7.94 -4.58 1.45
N LEU A 202 -7.68 -3.28 1.25
CA LEU A 202 -7.98 -2.23 2.22
C LEU A 202 -9.21 -1.48 1.73
N LEU A 203 -10.11 -1.16 2.65
CA LEU A 203 -11.38 -0.50 2.36
C LEU A 203 -11.58 0.66 3.33
N SER A 204 -12.15 1.79 2.87
CA SER A 204 -12.73 2.77 3.78
C SER A 204 -14.11 2.32 4.28
N ASP A 205 -14.60 2.90 5.37
CA ASP A 205 -15.87 2.55 5.99
C ASP A 205 -17.07 2.82 5.06
N GLY A 206 -17.01 3.89 4.25
CA GLY A 206 -18.05 4.15 3.25
C GLY A 206 -18.23 3.02 2.22
N VAL A 207 -17.20 2.17 1.99
CA VAL A 207 -17.36 0.95 1.18
C VAL A 207 -18.07 -0.12 2.01
N GLU A 208 -17.62 -0.35 3.27
CA GLU A 208 -18.21 -1.36 4.16
C GLU A 208 -19.69 -1.07 4.44
N ASP A 209 -20.02 0.19 4.72
CA ASP A 209 -21.39 0.65 5.02
C ASP A 209 -22.34 0.60 3.82
N ALA A 210 -21.80 0.60 2.60
CA ALA A 210 -22.62 0.49 1.39
C ALA A 210 -23.16 -0.92 1.15
N TYR A 211 -22.56 -1.96 1.75
CA TYR A 211 -23.05 -3.34 1.62
C TYR A 211 -24.10 -3.68 2.68
N GLU A 212 -25.14 -4.40 2.30
CA GLU A 212 -26.21 -4.83 3.21
C GLU A 212 -25.70 -5.70 4.37
N ASN A 213 -24.67 -6.49 4.10
CA ASN A 213 -24.04 -7.37 5.07
C ASN A 213 -22.67 -7.82 4.59
N ARG A 214 -21.87 -8.33 5.54
CA ARG A 214 -20.53 -8.83 5.28
C ARG A 214 -20.50 -9.95 4.23
N GLN A 215 -21.46 -10.84 4.22
CA GLN A 215 -21.46 -11.97 3.29
C GLN A 215 -21.52 -11.49 1.83
N SER A 216 -22.40 -10.55 1.52
CA SER A 216 -22.52 -10.00 0.15
C SER A 216 -21.22 -9.29 -0.28
N MET A 217 -20.58 -8.58 0.64
CA MET A 217 -19.29 -7.94 0.37
C MET A 217 -18.18 -8.98 0.13
N GLU A 218 -18.10 -10.03 0.95
CA GLU A 218 -17.11 -11.09 0.77
C GLU A 218 -17.33 -11.87 -0.54
N GLU A 219 -18.55 -12.09 -0.96
CA GLU A 219 -18.89 -12.69 -2.27
C GLU A 219 -18.40 -11.79 -3.41
N THR A 220 -18.69 -10.49 -3.35
CA THR A 220 -18.20 -9.51 -4.34
C THR A 220 -16.69 -9.46 -4.39
N ILE A 221 -16.00 -9.47 -3.23
CA ILE A 221 -14.54 -9.50 -3.18
C ILE A 221 -14.00 -10.76 -3.86
N ARG A 222 -14.55 -11.96 -3.55
CA ARG A 222 -14.10 -13.21 -4.16
C ARG A 222 -14.27 -13.20 -5.69
N ASP A 223 -15.38 -12.69 -6.18
CA ASP A 223 -15.66 -12.59 -7.62
C ASP A 223 -14.69 -11.59 -8.29
N ALA A 224 -14.50 -10.42 -7.69
CA ALA A 224 -13.57 -9.40 -8.19
C ALA A 224 -12.13 -9.89 -8.28
N LEU A 225 -11.67 -10.69 -7.30
CA LEU A 225 -10.31 -11.23 -7.29
C LEU A 225 -10.03 -12.26 -8.40
N THR A 226 -11.06 -12.72 -9.12
CA THR A 226 -10.89 -13.57 -10.33
C THR A 226 -10.50 -12.76 -11.57
N LEU A 227 -10.62 -11.44 -11.54
CA LEU A 227 -10.27 -10.55 -12.65
C LEU A 227 -8.75 -10.49 -12.86
N GLU A 228 -8.35 -10.11 -14.08
CA GLU A 228 -6.96 -10.20 -14.51
C GLU A 228 -6.04 -9.26 -13.72
N THR A 229 -6.45 -8.00 -13.52
CA THR A 229 -5.61 -7.00 -12.86
C THR A 229 -6.14 -6.61 -11.48
N ALA A 230 -5.24 -6.13 -10.61
CA ALA A 230 -5.61 -5.56 -9.31
C ALA A 230 -6.50 -4.31 -9.48
N GLN A 231 -6.29 -3.53 -10.56
CA GLN A 231 -7.10 -2.36 -10.86
C GLN A 231 -8.53 -2.74 -11.23
N ASP A 232 -8.72 -3.78 -12.07
CA ASP A 232 -10.06 -4.26 -12.41
C ASP A 232 -10.79 -4.79 -11.17
N ALA A 233 -10.07 -5.49 -10.29
CA ALA A 233 -10.61 -5.97 -9.03
C ALA A 233 -11.05 -4.81 -8.11
N ALA A 234 -10.23 -3.76 -7.96
CA ALA A 234 -10.59 -2.59 -7.16
C ALA A 234 -11.84 -1.89 -7.71
N ASN A 235 -11.91 -1.71 -9.03
CA ASN A 235 -13.08 -1.12 -9.70
C ASN A 235 -14.34 -1.98 -9.52
N ALA A 236 -14.21 -3.31 -9.61
CA ALA A 236 -15.33 -4.24 -9.46
C ALA A 236 -15.87 -4.23 -8.03
N ILE A 237 -15.01 -4.22 -7.00
CA ILE A 237 -15.43 -4.13 -5.60
C ILE A 237 -16.15 -2.81 -5.34
N LEU A 238 -15.60 -1.67 -5.80
CA LEU A 238 -16.22 -0.37 -5.64
C LEU A 238 -17.57 -0.27 -6.36
N THR A 239 -17.68 -0.84 -7.57
CA THR A 239 -18.92 -0.82 -8.36
C THR A 239 -19.96 -1.79 -7.81
N GLY A 240 -19.53 -2.90 -7.22
CA GLY A 240 -20.40 -3.89 -6.58
C GLY A 240 -20.98 -3.43 -5.25
N ALA A 241 -20.39 -2.39 -4.63
CA ALA A 241 -21.00 -1.74 -3.49
C ALA A 241 -22.35 -1.12 -3.89
N PRO A 242 -23.48 -1.57 -3.33
CA PRO A 242 -24.80 -1.09 -3.70
C PRO A 242 -24.90 0.41 -3.43
N SER A 243 -24.69 1.21 -4.46
CA SER A 243 -25.18 2.58 -4.45
C SER A 243 -26.61 2.46 -4.92
N GLY A 244 -27.60 2.67 -4.04
CA GLY A 244 -28.96 2.84 -4.47
C GLY A 244 -29.06 3.89 -5.60
N ASP A 245 -30.27 4.21 -6.07
CA ASP A 245 -30.50 5.29 -7.06
C ASP A 245 -29.95 6.67 -6.64
N SER A 246 -29.36 6.77 -5.46
CA SER A 246 -28.68 7.93 -4.87
C SER A 246 -27.17 7.69 -4.82
N ALA A 247 -26.40 8.74 -5.05
CA ALA A 247 -24.95 8.76 -4.89
C ALA A 247 -24.50 8.30 -3.48
N PRO A 248 -23.24 7.87 -3.29
CA PRO A 248 -22.75 7.30 -2.04
C PRO A 248 -23.01 8.22 -0.85
N ALA A 249 -23.33 7.62 0.30
CA ALA A 249 -23.60 8.34 1.54
C ALA A 249 -22.30 8.84 2.20
N ASP A 250 -21.16 8.24 1.85
CA ASP A 250 -19.84 8.63 2.29
C ASP A 250 -18.79 8.40 1.21
N ASP A 251 -17.58 8.92 1.43
CA ASP A 251 -16.44 8.70 0.55
C ASP A 251 -16.05 7.20 0.56
N GLN A 252 -15.71 6.68 -0.59
CA GLN A 252 -15.46 5.24 -0.77
C GLN A 252 -14.11 5.03 -1.44
N THR A 253 -13.24 4.24 -0.82
CA THR A 253 -11.94 3.88 -1.38
C THR A 253 -11.64 2.40 -1.20
N VAL A 254 -11.18 1.77 -2.27
CA VAL A 254 -10.76 0.38 -2.33
C VAL A 254 -9.33 0.33 -2.83
N LEU A 255 -8.45 -0.34 -2.08
CA LEU A 255 -7.10 -0.68 -2.54
C LEU A 255 -6.98 -2.20 -2.62
N VAL A 256 -6.51 -2.71 -3.74
CA VAL A 256 -6.22 -4.13 -3.95
C VAL A 256 -4.73 -4.30 -4.18
N LEU A 257 -4.07 -5.08 -3.32
CA LEU A 257 -2.63 -5.30 -3.32
C LEU A 257 -2.37 -6.79 -3.56
N ARG A 258 -2.06 -7.14 -4.80
CA ARG A 258 -1.81 -8.52 -5.22
C ARG A 258 -0.30 -8.81 -5.23
N LEU A 259 0.14 -9.84 -4.51
CA LEU A 259 1.54 -10.22 -4.45
C LEU A 259 1.87 -11.11 -5.64
N ILE A 260 2.72 -10.61 -6.53
CA ILE A 260 3.16 -11.32 -7.73
C ILE A 260 4.65 -11.66 -7.64
N ARG A 261 5.08 -12.63 -8.44
CA ARG A 261 6.50 -12.97 -8.54
C ARG A 261 7.28 -11.84 -9.20
N ALA A 262 8.37 -11.43 -8.56
CA ALA A 262 9.29 -10.48 -9.19
C ALA A 262 9.87 -11.07 -10.49
N ARG A 263 9.90 -10.26 -11.57
CA ARG A 263 10.48 -10.63 -12.87
C ARG A 263 11.72 -9.76 -13.10
N ALA A 264 12.74 -10.35 -13.69
CA ALA A 264 14.04 -9.70 -13.93
C ALA A 264 13.99 -8.53 -14.94
N ASP A 265 12.94 -8.46 -15.73
CA ASP A 265 12.68 -7.47 -16.80
C ASP A 265 11.68 -6.38 -16.41
N ALA A 266 11.08 -6.45 -15.23
CA ALA A 266 10.19 -5.41 -14.75
C ALA A 266 10.99 -4.21 -14.21
N LYS A 267 10.82 -3.05 -14.81
CA LYS A 267 11.32 -1.79 -14.24
C LYS A 267 10.48 -1.43 -13.03
N ILE A 268 11.12 -1.37 -11.87
CA ILE A 268 10.46 -1.13 -10.58
C ILE A 268 9.73 0.24 -10.58
N GLU A 269 10.22 1.24 -11.34
CA GLU A 269 9.64 2.59 -11.38
C GLU A 269 8.33 2.70 -12.18
N GLU A 270 8.05 1.78 -13.12
CA GLU A 270 6.86 1.85 -13.99
C GLU A 270 5.60 1.23 -13.36
N MET A 271 5.73 0.55 -12.21
CA MET A 271 4.63 -0.21 -11.58
C MET A 271 3.81 0.57 -10.56
N TYR A 272 4.23 1.80 -10.22
CA TYR A 272 3.58 2.60 -9.16
C TYR A 272 3.23 4.02 -9.61
N GLN A 273 3.10 4.25 -10.93
CA GLN A 273 2.61 5.51 -11.52
C GLN A 273 1.10 5.53 -11.68
#